data_3915746166c5f7757448f109cb77794b
#
_entry.id   3915746166c5f7757448f109cb77794b
#
_cell.length_a   1.000
_cell.length_b   1.000
_cell.length_c   1.000
_cell.angle_alpha   90.00
_cell.angle_beta   90.00
_cell.angle_gamma   90.00
#
_symmetry.space_group_name_H-M   'P 1'
#
loop_
_entity.id
_entity.type
_entity.pdbx_description
1 polymer ?
#
loop_
_entity_poly.entity_id
_entity_poly.type
_entity_poly.pdbx_seq_one_letter_code
_entity_poly.pdbx_strand_id
1 'polypeptide(L)'
;RDLRMSRGLGDVYKRQMTWYIRANALSLEDGTMNITYFEGEDGFDITGEDAPVYTFALALWIKEWNDGAYDYISFRTTRGSGYYPDAGDVDPKNKKRPITWHATFPGGLDSKGALTSGAGIKAYNFASATAGIQKARQKTIYEGLWNDCDTRWILRMWQLRHFDLENSNIAEGCTSYNYQYMVALPEENVKRVLLSASQAAGFIVGSTVSVGDMGAQSNKDRWNAWMRNLADLVKVSSIEKVTVNGTEYTAINLDISGTITTTATTCISTMPWHSGATEALPGHKDGCTFSLTAGKTPLRVAGVEVLDGSYTIGLDPLYDTTANEAGGFDYTVYQCRDSQKLSGSITADYEDTGIVYSGMPSGWNYVKAFIKSKLGVLFPKLIGGSSTTYFKSAFYGTNSAGVRCPWRFANLNNGGNAGLAAENGNNAPGNSNWNSRPRIYVFMKAGENLLKCVCISAHKRKSVKPEAGKLACITVGYACGK
;
A
#
# COMPACT_ATOMS: atom_id res chain seq x y z
N ARG A 1 7.81 36.69 1.10
CA ARG A 1 8.66 35.75 0.33
C ARG A 1 7.86 35.28 -0.86
N ASP A 2 8.43 35.44 -2.05
CA ASP A 2 7.72 35.33 -3.33
C ASP A 2 7.34 33.86 -3.60
N LEU A 3 6.08 33.52 -3.34
CA LEU A 3 5.47 32.23 -3.61
C LEU A 3 5.60 31.76 -5.08
N ARG A 4 5.89 32.69 -6.00
CA ARG A 4 6.06 32.41 -7.43
C ARG A 4 7.39 31.74 -7.74
N MET A 5 8.48 32.12 -7.05
CA MET A 5 9.79 31.46 -7.23
C MET A 5 9.81 30.06 -6.65
N SER A 6 9.10 29.81 -5.57
CA SER A 6 9.01 28.47 -5.00
C SER A 6 8.21 27.49 -5.88
N ARG A 7 7.20 27.98 -6.61
CA ARG A 7 6.43 27.14 -7.56
C ARG A 7 7.26 26.70 -8.77
N GLY A 8 8.06 27.58 -9.34
CA GLY A 8 8.92 27.24 -10.48
C GLY A 8 10.02 26.24 -10.13
N LEU A 9 10.70 26.43 -9.00
CA LEU A 9 11.69 25.48 -8.49
C LEU A 9 11.03 24.14 -8.10
N GLY A 10 9.86 24.16 -7.46
CA GLY A 10 9.10 22.96 -7.12
C GLY A 10 8.74 22.13 -8.35
N ASP A 11 8.38 22.72 -9.46
CA ASP A 11 8.03 21.99 -10.69
C ASP A 11 9.27 21.42 -11.41
N VAL A 12 10.40 22.10 -11.36
CA VAL A 12 11.66 21.57 -11.87
C VAL A 12 12.14 20.37 -11.03
N TYR A 13 12.09 20.48 -9.72
CA TYR A 13 12.43 19.37 -8.82
C TYR A 13 11.44 18.20 -8.95
N LYS A 14 10.15 18.46 -9.05
CA LYS A 14 9.14 17.41 -9.30
C LYS A 14 9.44 16.62 -10.57
N ARG A 15 9.83 17.27 -11.65
CA ARG A 15 10.15 16.62 -12.93
C ARG A 15 11.46 15.81 -12.89
N GLN A 16 12.44 16.25 -12.09
CA GLN A 16 13.77 15.62 -12.05
C GLN A 16 13.88 14.50 -11.01
N MET A 17 13.16 14.59 -9.88
CA MET A 17 13.36 13.72 -8.73
C MET A 17 12.25 12.70 -8.50
N THR A 18 11.10 12.87 -9.10
CA THR A 18 9.95 11.95 -8.98
C THR A 18 9.80 11.05 -10.21
N TRP A 19 10.92 10.79 -10.91
CA TRP A 19 10.86 9.91 -12.05
C TRP A 19 10.58 8.47 -11.61
N TYR A 20 9.55 7.91 -12.16
CA TYR A 20 9.19 6.50 -12.04
C TYR A 20 8.51 6.03 -13.33
N ILE A 21 8.51 4.73 -13.54
CA ILE A 21 7.81 4.08 -14.64
C ILE A 21 7.24 2.76 -14.12
N ARG A 22 6.03 2.42 -14.56
CA ARG A 22 5.46 1.10 -14.31
C ARG A 22 5.95 0.12 -15.38
N ALA A 23 6.15 -1.12 -14.99
CA ALA A 23 6.53 -2.18 -15.90
C ALA A 23 6.03 -3.53 -15.41
N ASN A 24 5.78 -4.45 -16.32
CA ASN A 24 5.66 -5.86 -16.03
C ASN A 24 7.05 -6.45 -15.80
N ALA A 25 7.22 -7.22 -14.74
CA ALA A 25 8.50 -7.86 -14.48
C ALA A 25 8.32 -9.21 -13.76
N LEU A 26 9.19 -10.16 -14.10
CA LEU A 26 9.25 -11.48 -13.49
C LEU A 26 10.51 -11.58 -12.61
N SER A 27 10.32 -12.11 -11.42
CA SER A 27 11.42 -12.54 -10.56
C SER A 27 11.97 -13.86 -11.09
N LEU A 28 13.29 -13.92 -11.28
CA LEU A 28 13.98 -15.10 -11.79
C LEU A 28 14.61 -15.92 -10.64
N GLU A 29 14.90 -17.18 -10.91
CA GLU A 29 15.47 -18.12 -9.94
C GLU A 29 16.91 -17.76 -9.49
N ASP A 30 17.60 -16.92 -10.25
CA ASP A 30 18.92 -16.39 -9.88
C ASP A 30 18.87 -15.12 -9.01
N GLY A 31 17.66 -14.64 -8.68
CA GLY A 31 17.42 -13.42 -7.90
C GLY A 31 17.53 -12.14 -8.70
N THR A 32 17.44 -12.21 -10.03
CA THR A 32 17.31 -11.04 -10.90
C THR A 32 15.87 -10.82 -11.32
N MET A 33 15.54 -9.62 -11.82
CA MET A 33 14.24 -9.34 -12.43
C MET A 33 14.38 -9.21 -13.95
N ASN A 34 13.48 -9.85 -14.65
CA ASN A 34 13.30 -9.66 -16.08
C ASN A 34 12.13 -8.72 -16.33
N ILE A 35 12.42 -7.49 -16.77
CA ILE A 35 11.39 -6.54 -17.20
C ILE A 35 10.95 -6.95 -18.59
N THR A 36 9.68 -7.27 -18.76
CA THR A 36 9.10 -7.71 -20.03
C THR A 36 8.61 -6.53 -20.86
N TYR A 37 7.79 -5.66 -20.26
CA TYR A 37 7.23 -4.49 -20.93
C TYR A 37 7.14 -3.31 -19.99
N PHE A 38 7.49 -2.12 -20.49
CA PHE A 38 7.24 -0.86 -19.80
C PHE A 38 5.84 -0.33 -20.14
N GLU A 39 5.27 0.44 -19.22
CA GLU A 39 4.02 1.16 -19.48
C GLU A 39 4.14 2.01 -20.74
N GLY A 40 3.16 1.86 -21.65
CA GLY A 40 3.11 2.51 -22.95
C GLY A 40 3.83 1.75 -24.07
N GLU A 41 4.35 0.55 -23.82
CA GLU A 41 4.79 -0.39 -24.85
C GLU A 41 3.64 -1.34 -25.22
N ASP A 42 3.61 -1.77 -26.51
CA ASP A 42 2.70 -2.83 -26.91
C ASP A 42 3.05 -4.13 -26.17
N GLY A 43 2.07 -4.71 -25.49
CA GLY A 43 2.25 -5.87 -24.61
C GLY A 43 2.38 -5.55 -23.12
N PHE A 44 2.36 -4.27 -22.71
CA PHE A 44 2.22 -3.95 -21.29
C PHE A 44 0.83 -4.38 -20.79
N ASP A 45 0.83 -5.29 -19.82
CA ASP A 45 -0.38 -5.79 -19.18
C ASP A 45 -0.54 -5.22 -17.77
N ILE A 46 -1.49 -4.30 -17.61
CA ILE A 46 -1.78 -3.69 -16.31
C ILE A 46 -2.45 -4.67 -15.34
N THR A 47 -3.05 -5.76 -15.85
CA THR A 47 -3.70 -6.76 -14.99
C THR A 47 -2.71 -7.60 -14.22
N GLY A 48 -1.46 -7.68 -14.69
CA GLY A 48 -0.37 -8.42 -14.05
C GLY A 48 -0.57 -9.94 -14.05
N GLU A 49 -1.39 -10.48 -14.97
CA GLU A 49 -1.68 -11.91 -15.07
C GLU A 49 -0.45 -12.69 -15.49
N ASP A 50 0.24 -12.25 -16.54
CA ASP A 50 1.45 -12.89 -17.03
C ASP A 50 2.69 -12.52 -16.21
N ALA A 51 2.78 -11.26 -15.80
CA ALA A 51 3.87 -10.73 -14.98
C ALA A 51 3.39 -9.58 -14.10
N PRO A 52 3.70 -9.63 -12.79
CA PRO A 52 3.30 -8.56 -11.86
C PRO A 52 3.72 -7.18 -12.33
N VAL A 53 2.92 -6.18 -12.00
CA VAL A 53 3.21 -4.77 -12.29
C VAL A 53 4.00 -4.16 -11.14
N TYR A 54 5.18 -3.64 -11.45
CA TYR A 54 6.03 -2.92 -10.51
C TYR A 54 6.23 -1.48 -10.94
N THR A 55 6.35 -0.60 -9.98
CA THR A 55 6.79 0.78 -10.15
C THR A 55 8.29 0.85 -9.90
N PHE A 56 9.05 1.14 -10.94
CA PHE A 56 10.50 1.36 -10.89
C PHE A 56 10.81 2.84 -10.75
N ALA A 57 11.74 3.18 -9.87
CA ALA A 57 12.17 4.55 -9.66
C ALA A 57 13.69 4.64 -9.49
N LEU A 58 14.25 5.83 -9.67
CA LEU A 58 15.65 6.08 -9.38
C LEU A 58 15.89 5.98 -7.87
N ALA A 59 16.93 5.26 -7.48
CA ALA A 59 17.33 5.16 -6.10
C ALA A 59 17.95 6.48 -5.60
N LEU A 60 17.54 6.92 -4.42
CA LEU A 60 17.84 8.24 -3.91
C LEU A 60 19.05 8.25 -2.97
N TRP A 61 19.73 9.39 -2.93
CA TRP A 61 20.66 9.77 -1.90
C TRP A 61 20.00 10.81 -1.02
N ILE A 62 20.06 10.63 0.30
CA ILE A 62 19.33 11.44 1.29
C ILE A 62 20.30 12.13 2.20
N LYS A 63 20.00 13.36 2.56
CA LYS A 63 20.62 14.09 3.67
C LYS A 63 19.50 14.64 4.55
N GLU A 64 19.55 14.34 5.82
CA GLU A 64 18.61 14.82 6.83
C GLU A 64 19.37 15.63 7.89
N TRP A 65 18.80 16.75 8.31
CA TRP A 65 19.37 17.56 9.40
C TRP A 65 18.28 18.39 10.07
N ASN A 66 18.57 18.87 11.26
CA ASN A 66 17.71 19.77 12.03
C ASN A 66 18.55 21.01 12.38
N ASP A 67 17.97 22.21 12.31
CA ASP A 67 18.61 23.47 12.68
C ASP A 67 18.09 24.04 14.02
N GLY A 68 17.32 23.25 14.75
CA GLY A 68 16.66 23.64 16.00
C GLY A 68 15.26 24.20 15.82
N ALA A 69 14.92 24.74 14.63
CA ALA A 69 13.62 25.25 14.30
C ALA A 69 12.86 24.35 13.32
N TYR A 70 13.57 23.69 12.41
CA TYR A 70 12.99 22.87 11.35
C TYR A 70 13.78 21.58 11.11
N ASP A 71 13.06 20.54 10.71
CA ASP A 71 13.62 19.32 10.15
C ASP A 71 13.71 19.47 8.63
N TYR A 72 14.90 19.18 8.10
CA TYR A 72 15.19 19.26 6.67
C TYR A 72 15.47 17.89 6.09
N ILE A 73 14.95 17.65 4.90
CA ILE A 73 15.27 16.49 4.09
C ILE A 73 15.69 16.98 2.69
N SER A 74 16.82 16.53 2.22
CA SER A 74 17.32 16.80 0.88
C SER A 74 17.57 15.50 0.13
N PHE A 75 17.18 15.46 -1.13
CA PHE A 75 17.25 14.30 -1.99
C PHE A 75 18.09 14.57 -3.23
N ARG A 76 18.82 13.55 -3.68
CA ARG A 76 19.61 13.58 -4.91
C ARG A 76 19.56 12.21 -5.59
N THR A 77 19.69 12.19 -6.91
CA THR A 77 19.88 10.96 -7.68
C THR A 77 21.34 10.55 -7.78
N THR A 78 22.27 11.45 -7.43
CA THR A 78 23.71 11.22 -7.46
C THR A 78 24.33 11.40 -6.09
N ARG A 79 25.48 10.75 -5.84
CA ARG A 79 26.24 10.90 -4.60
C ARG A 79 26.65 12.36 -4.36
N GLY A 80 26.56 12.82 -3.13
CA GLY A 80 26.99 14.14 -2.69
C GLY A 80 27.61 14.09 -1.29
N SER A 81 28.35 15.12 -0.93
CA SER A 81 28.94 15.22 0.41
C SER A 81 27.83 15.28 1.47
N GLY A 82 27.92 14.44 2.51
CA GLY A 82 26.93 14.32 3.57
C GLY A 82 25.64 13.63 3.18
N TYR A 83 25.53 13.09 1.95
CA TYR A 83 24.39 12.27 1.53
C TYR A 83 24.71 10.79 1.67
N TYR A 84 23.73 10.01 2.07
CA TYR A 84 23.80 8.56 2.19
C TYR A 84 22.64 7.94 1.37
N PRO A 85 22.78 6.68 0.90
CA PRO A 85 21.68 6.02 0.20
C PRO A 85 20.51 5.78 1.15
N ASP A 86 19.29 5.92 0.68
CA ASP A 86 18.13 5.46 1.46
C ASP A 86 18.27 3.95 1.70
N ALA A 87 17.83 3.49 2.85
CA ALA A 87 17.99 2.08 3.21
C ALA A 87 17.23 1.14 2.27
N GLY A 88 16.14 1.60 1.65
CA GLY A 88 15.44 0.88 0.58
C GLY A 88 16.24 0.75 -0.71
N ASP A 89 17.25 1.58 -0.88
CA ASP A 89 18.07 1.64 -2.08
C ASP A 89 19.40 0.87 -1.96
N VAL A 90 19.56 0.08 -0.90
CA VAL A 90 20.70 -0.80 -0.70
C VAL A 90 20.25 -2.26 -0.59
N ASP A 91 21.11 -3.16 -1.05
CA ASP A 91 20.92 -4.59 -0.86
C ASP A 91 21.25 -5.02 0.58
N PRO A 92 20.99 -6.27 1.01
CA PRO A 92 21.36 -6.76 2.34
C PRO A 92 22.84 -6.68 2.66
N LYS A 93 23.71 -6.59 1.65
CA LYS A 93 25.15 -6.37 1.81
C LYS A 93 25.53 -4.88 1.82
N ASN A 94 24.54 -3.97 1.95
CA ASN A 94 24.70 -2.51 1.92
C ASN A 94 25.26 -1.94 0.61
N LYS A 95 25.16 -2.69 -0.49
CA LYS A 95 25.56 -2.22 -1.81
C LYS A 95 24.41 -1.39 -2.40
N LYS A 96 24.70 -0.14 -2.79
CA LYS A 96 23.74 0.77 -3.41
C LYS A 96 23.20 0.20 -4.72
N ARG A 97 21.88 0.20 -4.87
CA ARG A 97 21.19 -0.08 -6.11
C ARG A 97 21.04 1.19 -6.94
N PRO A 98 21.03 1.11 -8.28
CA PRO A 98 20.78 2.27 -9.13
C PRO A 98 19.30 2.66 -9.18
N ILE A 99 18.43 1.67 -9.03
CA ILE A 99 16.98 1.83 -9.06
C ILE A 99 16.34 1.04 -7.92
N THR A 100 15.17 1.48 -7.52
CA THR A 100 14.27 0.77 -6.59
C THR A 100 12.98 0.38 -7.33
N TRP A 101 12.24 -0.55 -6.79
CA TRP A 101 10.97 -1.00 -7.35
C TRP A 101 10.03 -1.39 -6.23
N HIS A 102 8.74 -1.16 -6.49
CA HIS A 102 7.68 -1.39 -5.53
C HIS A 102 6.49 -2.03 -6.26
N ALA A 103 5.81 -2.98 -5.65
CA ALA A 103 4.57 -3.49 -6.22
C ALA A 103 3.61 -2.31 -6.46
N THR A 104 3.11 -2.17 -7.69
CA THR A 104 2.25 -1.03 -8.07
C THR A 104 0.90 -1.10 -7.37
N PHE A 105 0.35 -2.29 -7.26
CA PHE A 105 -1.00 -2.51 -6.74
C PHE A 105 -1.00 -3.33 -5.45
N PRO A 106 -2.04 -3.17 -4.61
CA PRO A 106 -2.27 -4.02 -3.46
C PRO A 106 -2.41 -5.49 -3.86
N GLY A 107 -2.00 -6.39 -2.97
CA GLY A 107 -1.90 -7.81 -3.27
C GLY A 107 -3.23 -8.48 -3.62
N GLY A 108 -3.20 -9.30 -4.64
CA GLY A 108 -4.22 -10.25 -5.04
C GLY A 108 -3.55 -11.56 -5.48
N LEU A 109 -4.34 -12.53 -5.90
CA LEU A 109 -3.82 -13.78 -6.45
C LEU A 109 -4.00 -13.80 -7.96
N ASP A 110 -3.00 -14.29 -8.69
CA ASP A 110 -3.10 -14.61 -10.11
C ASP A 110 -3.94 -15.89 -10.33
N SER A 111 -4.17 -16.27 -11.59
CA SER A 111 -4.92 -17.48 -11.96
C SER A 111 -4.31 -18.79 -11.43
N LYS A 112 -3.01 -18.79 -11.07
CA LYS A 112 -2.29 -19.91 -10.49
C LYS A 112 -2.33 -19.91 -8.96
N GLY A 113 -2.95 -18.88 -8.36
CA GLY A 113 -3.07 -18.70 -6.91
C GLY A 113 -1.80 -18.18 -6.24
N ALA A 114 -0.83 -17.65 -6.99
CA ALA A 114 0.35 -16.99 -6.46
C ALA A 114 0.07 -15.50 -6.19
N LEU A 115 0.76 -14.92 -5.21
CA LEU A 115 0.63 -13.50 -4.90
C LEU A 115 1.13 -12.66 -6.09
N THR A 116 0.36 -11.65 -6.48
CA THR A 116 0.70 -10.79 -7.60
C THR A 116 0.34 -9.32 -7.35
N SER A 117 0.76 -8.45 -8.27
CA SER A 117 0.44 -7.02 -8.33
C SER A 117 -0.10 -6.69 -9.71
N GLY A 118 -1.38 -6.45 -9.82
CA GLY A 118 -2.07 -6.11 -11.07
C GLY A 118 -3.35 -5.36 -10.79
N ALA A 119 -3.91 -4.67 -11.81
CA ALA A 119 -5.16 -3.93 -11.70
C ALA A 119 -6.37 -4.86 -11.88
N GLY A 120 -7.47 -4.56 -11.20
CA GLY A 120 -8.72 -5.31 -11.32
C GLY A 120 -8.77 -6.63 -10.55
N ILE A 121 -7.73 -6.94 -9.78
CA ILE A 121 -7.65 -8.20 -9.04
C ILE A 121 -8.39 -8.07 -7.71
N LYS A 122 -9.12 -9.12 -7.37
CA LYS A 122 -9.80 -9.26 -6.10
C LYS A 122 -8.80 -9.21 -4.94
N ALA A 123 -9.14 -8.49 -3.89
CA ALA A 123 -8.29 -8.40 -2.70
C ALA A 123 -8.04 -9.78 -2.07
N TYR A 124 -6.76 -10.16 -1.90
CA TYR A 124 -6.39 -11.33 -1.12
C TYR A 124 -6.39 -10.96 0.37
N ASN A 125 -7.57 -10.81 0.93
CA ASN A 125 -7.80 -10.52 2.35
C ASN A 125 -8.18 -11.80 3.14
N PHE A 126 -8.37 -11.69 4.46
CA PHE A 126 -8.40 -12.82 5.39
C PHE A 126 -7.12 -13.66 5.35
N ALA A 127 -6.01 -13.07 4.92
CA ALA A 127 -4.72 -13.72 4.84
C ALA A 127 -3.80 -13.21 5.95
N SER A 128 -3.05 -14.14 6.56
CA SER A 128 -1.95 -13.78 7.48
C SER A 128 -0.68 -13.44 6.70
N ALA A 129 0.29 -12.79 7.36
CA ALA A 129 1.60 -12.57 6.76
C ALA A 129 2.31 -13.89 6.45
N THR A 130 2.15 -14.92 7.31
CA THR A 130 2.70 -16.27 7.07
C THR A 130 2.05 -16.99 5.90
N ALA A 131 0.75 -16.81 5.66
CA ALA A 131 0.10 -17.30 4.45
C ALA A 131 0.52 -16.52 3.21
N GLY A 132 0.65 -15.21 3.34
CA GLY A 132 1.08 -14.32 2.25
C GLY A 132 2.47 -14.66 1.71
N ILE A 133 3.45 -14.90 2.60
CA ILE A 133 4.81 -15.26 2.17
C ILE A 133 4.86 -16.60 1.42
N GLN A 134 4.00 -17.55 1.79
CA GLN A 134 3.88 -18.82 1.07
C GLN A 134 3.35 -18.60 -0.35
N LYS A 135 2.37 -17.70 -0.50
CA LYS A 135 1.81 -17.35 -1.81
C LYS A 135 2.79 -16.55 -2.68
N ALA A 136 3.56 -15.66 -2.10
CA ALA A 136 4.62 -14.95 -2.81
C ALA A 136 5.68 -15.93 -3.36
N ARG A 137 6.16 -16.85 -2.52
CA ARG A 137 7.20 -17.83 -2.87
C ARG A 137 6.78 -18.94 -3.84
N GLN A 138 5.52 -18.97 -4.26
CA GLN A 138 5.09 -19.92 -5.30
C GLN A 138 5.77 -19.68 -6.67
N LYS A 139 6.22 -18.45 -6.95
CA LYS A 139 6.94 -18.13 -8.18
C LYS A 139 8.43 -18.35 -8.00
N THR A 140 9.05 -17.69 -7.05
CA THR A 140 10.45 -17.88 -6.67
C THR A 140 10.67 -17.61 -5.20
N ILE A 141 11.75 -18.14 -4.62
CA ILE A 141 12.14 -17.88 -3.23
C ILE A 141 12.57 -16.43 -2.99
N TYR A 142 12.82 -15.65 -4.05
CA TYR A 142 13.19 -14.24 -3.96
C TYR A 142 11.97 -13.33 -3.80
N GLU A 143 10.77 -13.84 -4.00
CA GLU A 143 9.55 -13.11 -3.72
C GLU A 143 9.19 -13.18 -2.25
N GLY A 144 8.89 -12.05 -1.68
CA GLY A 144 8.54 -11.85 -0.28
C GLY A 144 7.35 -10.93 -0.13
N LEU A 145 7.23 -10.35 1.06
CA LEU A 145 6.17 -9.39 1.38
C LEU A 145 6.72 -7.98 1.50
N TRP A 146 5.83 -7.02 1.29
CA TRP A 146 6.05 -5.60 1.52
C TRP A 146 6.81 -5.35 2.81
N ASN A 147 7.84 -4.52 2.74
CA ASN A 147 8.73 -4.23 3.84
C ASN A 147 8.71 -2.75 4.25
N ASP A 148 9.45 -2.43 5.30
CA ASP A 148 9.51 -1.06 5.79
C ASP A 148 10.15 -0.09 4.80
N CYS A 149 11.07 -0.56 3.97
CA CYS A 149 11.70 0.25 2.94
C CYS A 149 10.70 0.71 1.88
N ASP A 150 9.74 -0.16 1.50
CA ASP A 150 8.65 0.21 0.59
C ASP A 150 7.76 1.29 1.20
N THR A 151 7.35 1.09 2.45
CA THR A 151 6.52 2.06 3.18
C THR A 151 7.21 3.41 3.28
N ARG A 152 8.49 3.39 3.58
CA ARG A 152 9.29 4.60 3.71
C ARG A 152 9.50 5.30 2.39
N TRP A 153 9.68 4.55 1.29
CA TRP A 153 9.75 5.13 -0.05
C TRP A 153 8.45 5.86 -0.39
N ILE A 154 7.28 5.27 -0.12
CA ILE A 154 5.97 5.92 -0.32
C ILE A 154 5.90 7.24 0.46
N LEU A 155 6.27 7.23 1.74
CA LEU A 155 6.27 8.44 2.58
C LEU A 155 7.22 9.51 2.03
N ARG A 156 8.42 9.11 1.57
CA ARG A 156 9.40 10.02 0.95
C ARG A 156 8.88 10.63 -0.36
N MET A 157 8.25 9.82 -1.21
CA MET A 157 7.65 10.32 -2.46
C MET A 157 6.53 11.32 -2.17
N TRP A 158 5.75 11.07 -1.14
CA TRP A 158 4.73 12.01 -0.68
C TRP A 158 5.37 13.34 -0.24
N GLN A 159 6.34 13.28 0.65
CA GLN A 159 7.04 14.45 1.18
C GLN A 159 7.69 15.29 0.07
N LEU A 160 8.37 14.62 -0.88
CA LEU A 160 8.97 15.28 -2.04
C LEU A 160 7.97 16.00 -2.92
N ARG A 161 6.80 15.41 -3.10
CA ARG A 161 5.80 15.91 -4.03
C ARG A 161 4.94 17.02 -3.43
N HIS A 162 4.58 16.86 -2.17
CA HIS A 162 3.57 17.69 -1.52
C HIS A 162 4.13 18.62 -0.46
N PHE A 163 5.38 18.42 -0.03
CA PHE A 163 6.01 19.18 1.06
C PHE A 163 5.21 19.09 2.36
N ASP A 164 4.58 17.94 2.59
CA ASP A 164 3.76 17.65 3.76
C ASP A 164 4.18 16.32 4.38
N LEU A 165 4.14 16.23 5.71
CA LEU A 165 4.48 15.01 6.44
C LEU A 165 3.37 13.97 6.40
N GLU A 166 2.15 14.38 6.08
CA GLU A 166 0.98 13.53 6.11
C GLU A 166 0.09 13.74 4.89
N ASN A 167 -0.77 12.78 4.60
CA ASN A 167 -1.53 12.79 3.36
C ASN A 167 -2.96 13.37 3.47
N SER A 168 -3.56 13.38 4.66
CA SER A 168 -4.99 13.70 4.80
C SER A 168 -5.35 15.15 4.45
N ASN A 169 -4.39 16.10 4.49
CA ASN A 169 -4.60 17.47 4.03
C ASN A 169 -4.89 17.56 2.53
N ILE A 170 -4.47 16.55 1.74
CA ILE A 170 -4.55 16.55 0.28
C ILE A 170 -5.42 15.42 -0.22
N ALA A 171 -5.23 14.21 0.33
CA ALA A 171 -6.03 13.04 0.00
C ALA A 171 -5.99 12.02 1.14
N GLU A 172 -7.14 11.65 1.64
CA GLU A 172 -7.25 10.78 2.81
C GLU A 172 -6.99 9.30 2.50
N GLY A 173 -7.23 8.86 1.28
CA GLY A 173 -7.29 7.45 0.94
C GLY A 173 -8.61 6.81 1.40
N CYS A 174 -8.74 5.49 1.28
CA CYS A 174 -9.90 4.74 1.72
C CYS A 174 -9.78 4.38 3.21
N THR A 175 -10.11 5.31 4.08
CA THR A 175 -9.90 5.23 5.53
C THR A 175 -11.17 5.39 6.36
N SER A 176 -12.29 5.81 5.73
CA SER A 176 -13.59 6.08 6.36
C SER A 176 -14.74 5.54 5.52
N TYR A 177 -14.61 4.33 4.98
CA TYR A 177 -15.60 3.69 4.11
C TYR A 177 -16.13 2.39 4.71
N ASN A 178 -16.48 2.44 5.99
CA ASN A 178 -16.94 1.28 6.77
C ASN A 178 -18.45 1.30 6.95
N TYR A 179 -19.19 0.74 5.98
CA TYR A 179 -20.64 0.64 6.01
C TYR A 179 -21.10 -0.81 6.01
N GLN A 180 -21.98 -1.18 6.93
CA GLN A 180 -22.62 -2.46 7.00
C GLN A 180 -24.10 -2.26 7.30
N TYR A 181 -24.95 -2.53 6.34
CA TYR A 181 -26.39 -2.33 6.46
C TYR A 181 -27.16 -3.59 6.13
N MET A 182 -28.17 -3.86 6.94
CA MET A 182 -29.18 -4.85 6.60
C MET A 182 -30.01 -4.36 5.39
N VAL A 183 -30.44 -5.26 4.56
CA VAL A 183 -31.33 -4.93 3.43
C VAL A 183 -32.61 -4.29 3.95
N ALA A 184 -33.10 -3.27 3.27
CA ALA A 184 -34.35 -2.59 3.62
C ALA A 184 -35.59 -3.38 3.14
N LEU A 185 -35.44 -4.11 2.03
CA LEU A 185 -36.47 -5.00 1.48
C LEU A 185 -35.81 -6.25 0.88
N PRO A 186 -36.17 -7.47 1.29
CA PRO A 186 -35.76 -8.71 0.65
C PRO A 186 -36.31 -8.83 -0.79
N GLU A 187 -35.48 -9.41 -1.68
CA GLU A 187 -35.85 -9.71 -3.07
C GLU A 187 -35.29 -11.08 -3.49
N GLU A 188 -35.93 -11.72 -4.42
CA GLU A 188 -35.51 -13.00 -5.00
C GLU A 188 -34.90 -12.83 -6.39
N ASN A 189 -33.88 -13.61 -6.71
CA ASN A 189 -33.27 -13.69 -8.05
C ASN A 189 -32.83 -12.32 -8.62
N VAL A 190 -32.21 -11.49 -7.81
CA VAL A 190 -31.78 -10.13 -8.15
C VAL A 190 -30.27 -9.98 -8.24
N LYS A 191 -29.79 -8.91 -8.88
CA LYS A 191 -28.39 -8.49 -8.89
C LYS A 191 -28.18 -7.20 -8.08
N ARG A 192 -28.94 -7.01 -7.02
CA ARG A 192 -28.94 -5.79 -6.24
C ARG A 192 -29.27 -6.05 -4.78
N VAL A 193 -29.01 -5.02 -3.97
CA VAL A 193 -29.47 -4.92 -2.59
C VAL A 193 -30.25 -3.62 -2.45
N LEU A 194 -31.45 -3.67 -1.88
CA LEU A 194 -32.25 -2.48 -1.59
C LEU A 194 -31.92 -1.92 -0.20
N LEU A 195 -31.60 -0.64 -0.16
CA LEU A 195 -31.33 0.11 1.06
C LEU A 195 -32.25 1.33 1.17
N SER A 196 -32.35 1.94 2.35
CA SER A 196 -32.92 3.28 2.46
C SER A 196 -32.00 4.31 1.78
N ALA A 197 -32.54 5.46 1.38
CA ALA A 197 -31.76 6.51 0.75
C ALA A 197 -30.57 6.98 1.62
N SER A 198 -30.78 7.09 2.96
CA SER A 198 -29.73 7.50 3.88
C SER A 198 -28.59 6.47 4.00
N GLN A 199 -28.90 5.19 4.01
CA GLN A 199 -27.89 4.12 4.04
C GLN A 199 -27.09 4.06 2.74
N ALA A 200 -27.78 4.18 1.59
CA ALA A 200 -27.17 4.11 0.28
C ALA A 200 -26.28 5.31 -0.06
N ALA A 201 -26.52 6.47 0.54
CA ALA A 201 -25.76 7.72 0.28
C ALA A 201 -24.26 7.62 0.53
N GLY A 202 -23.83 6.64 1.35
CA GLY A 202 -22.42 6.40 1.62
C GLY A 202 -21.68 5.61 0.53
N PHE A 203 -22.39 4.83 -0.29
CA PHE A 203 -21.77 3.94 -1.27
C PHE A 203 -21.28 4.67 -2.52
N ILE A 204 -20.28 4.10 -3.18
CA ILE A 204 -19.66 4.67 -4.39
C ILE A 204 -19.68 3.62 -5.49
N VAL A 205 -20.12 4.02 -6.69
CA VAL A 205 -20.06 3.20 -7.91
C VAL A 205 -18.59 2.84 -8.21
N GLY A 206 -18.35 1.60 -8.58
CA GLY A 206 -17.04 1.05 -8.84
C GLY A 206 -16.31 0.53 -7.59
N SER A 207 -16.77 0.87 -6.37
CA SER A 207 -16.21 0.33 -5.13
C SER A 207 -16.53 -1.16 -4.95
N THR A 208 -15.85 -1.80 -4.03
CA THR A 208 -16.05 -3.21 -3.69
C THR A 208 -16.99 -3.36 -2.51
N VAL A 209 -17.89 -4.33 -2.59
CA VAL A 209 -18.78 -4.73 -1.50
C VAL A 209 -18.86 -6.25 -1.40
N SER A 210 -19.22 -6.75 -0.23
CA SER A 210 -19.66 -8.14 -0.03
C SER A 210 -21.10 -8.16 0.44
N VAL A 211 -21.83 -9.21 0.08
CA VAL A 211 -23.20 -9.44 0.54
C VAL A 211 -23.26 -10.82 1.17
N GLY A 212 -23.82 -10.88 2.36
CA GLY A 212 -23.96 -12.13 3.08
C GLY A 212 -25.29 -12.21 3.83
N ASP A 213 -25.79 -13.41 3.94
CA ASP A 213 -26.93 -13.73 4.77
C ASP A 213 -26.47 -14.35 6.10
N MET A 214 -26.81 -13.68 7.18
CA MET A 214 -26.49 -14.12 8.52
C MET A 214 -27.26 -15.38 8.89
N GLY A 215 -28.53 -15.49 8.46
CA GLY A 215 -29.39 -16.64 8.77
C GLY A 215 -29.37 -16.97 10.27
N ALA A 216 -29.14 -18.26 10.56
CA ALA A 216 -29.03 -18.80 11.92
C ALA A 216 -27.60 -18.78 12.48
N GLN A 217 -26.66 -18.00 11.94
CA GLN A 217 -25.28 -17.95 12.41
C GLN A 217 -25.20 -17.53 13.88
N SER A 218 -24.40 -18.23 14.67
CA SER A 218 -24.15 -17.91 16.08
C SER A 218 -23.31 -16.64 16.24
N ASN A 219 -22.29 -16.47 15.41
CA ASN A 219 -21.49 -15.24 15.34
C ASN A 219 -22.14 -14.25 14.36
N LYS A 220 -22.71 -13.19 14.91
CA LYS A 220 -23.40 -12.12 14.18
C LYS A 220 -22.48 -10.97 13.78
N ASP A 221 -21.17 -11.12 14.00
CA ASP A 221 -20.18 -10.13 13.59
C ASP A 221 -20.16 -9.98 12.06
N ARG A 222 -20.49 -8.79 11.58
CA ARG A 222 -20.56 -8.46 10.14
C ARG A 222 -19.21 -8.46 9.43
N TRP A 223 -18.13 -8.74 10.15
CA TRP A 223 -16.81 -9.00 9.59
C TRP A 223 -16.49 -10.49 9.43
N ASN A 224 -17.43 -11.35 9.83
CA ASN A 224 -17.26 -12.78 9.72
C ASN A 224 -17.36 -13.27 8.27
N ALA A 225 -16.91 -14.50 8.03
CA ALA A 225 -16.89 -15.13 6.70
C ALA A 225 -18.28 -15.20 6.05
N TRP A 226 -19.37 -15.31 6.83
CA TRP A 226 -20.73 -15.33 6.31
C TRP A 226 -21.10 -14.07 5.50
N MET A 227 -20.45 -12.94 5.74
CA MET A 227 -20.61 -11.71 4.96
C MET A 227 -20.26 -11.86 3.48
N ARG A 228 -19.75 -13.00 3.07
CA ARG A 228 -19.33 -13.30 1.69
C ARG A 228 -20.14 -14.44 1.05
N ASN A 229 -21.15 -15.00 1.75
CA ASN A 229 -21.80 -16.22 1.31
C ASN A 229 -22.78 -16.04 0.16
N LEU A 230 -23.22 -14.82 -0.16
CA LEU A 230 -24.05 -14.50 -1.33
C LEU A 230 -23.25 -13.83 -2.45
N ALA A 231 -22.42 -12.84 -2.12
CA ALA A 231 -21.52 -12.19 -3.07
C ALA A 231 -20.24 -11.76 -2.36
N ASP A 232 -19.09 -12.15 -2.90
CA ASP A 232 -17.79 -11.98 -2.28
C ASP A 232 -16.93 -10.99 -3.06
N LEU A 233 -16.66 -9.80 -2.47
CA LEU A 233 -15.84 -8.74 -3.05
C LEU A 233 -16.25 -8.42 -4.51
N VAL A 234 -17.50 -8.03 -4.70
CA VAL A 234 -18.05 -7.65 -6.00
C VAL A 234 -18.13 -6.14 -6.14
N LYS A 235 -18.05 -5.63 -7.37
CA LYS A 235 -18.15 -4.20 -7.63
C LYS A 235 -19.60 -3.72 -7.58
N VAL A 236 -19.78 -2.49 -7.09
CA VAL A 236 -21.02 -1.74 -7.25
C VAL A 236 -21.05 -1.21 -8.69
N SER A 237 -21.97 -1.69 -9.50
CA SER A 237 -22.10 -1.32 -10.91
C SER A 237 -22.88 -0.02 -11.12
N SER A 238 -23.94 0.19 -10.34
CA SER A 238 -24.71 1.44 -10.31
C SER A 238 -25.46 1.61 -8.99
N ILE A 239 -25.91 2.84 -8.74
CA ILE A 239 -26.74 3.19 -7.59
C ILE A 239 -27.91 4.02 -8.12
N GLU A 240 -29.13 3.58 -7.89
CA GLU A 240 -30.33 4.21 -8.45
C GLU A 240 -31.54 4.12 -7.52
N LYS A 241 -32.44 5.08 -7.67
CA LYS A 241 -33.75 5.04 -6.98
C LYS A 241 -34.66 4.09 -7.66
N VAL A 242 -35.40 3.28 -6.90
CA VAL A 242 -36.39 2.34 -7.38
C VAL A 242 -37.64 2.40 -6.49
N THR A 243 -38.81 2.22 -7.07
CA THR A 243 -40.07 2.11 -6.32
C THR A 243 -40.53 0.66 -6.36
N VAL A 244 -40.70 0.07 -5.18
CA VAL A 244 -41.23 -1.28 -5.02
C VAL A 244 -42.46 -1.21 -4.11
N ASN A 245 -43.61 -1.70 -4.60
CA ASN A 245 -44.87 -1.67 -3.86
C ASN A 245 -45.25 -0.28 -3.32
N GLY A 246 -44.97 0.78 -4.10
CA GLY A 246 -45.28 2.17 -3.73
C GLY A 246 -44.27 2.81 -2.74
N THR A 247 -43.24 2.09 -2.31
CA THR A 247 -42.19 2.60 -1.42
C THR A 247 -40.92 2.84 -2.22
N GLU A 248 -40.27 4.02 -2.01
CA GLU A 248 -38.97 4.36 -2.64
C GLU A 248 -37.84 3.73 -1.83
N TYR A 249 -36.95 3.04 -2.55
CA TYR A 249 -35.68 2.51 -2.07
C TYR A 249 -34.53 3.01 -2.94
N THR A 250 -33.30 2.77 -2.50
CA THR A 250 -32.11 2.92 -3.34
C THR A 250 -31.48 1.55 -3.56
N ALA A 251 -31.39 1.16 -4.82
CA ALA A 251 -30.76 -0.07 -5.26
C ALA A 251 -29.24 0.11 -5.36
N ILE A 252 -28.49 -0.75 -4.68
CA ILE A 252 -27.05 -0.94 -4.89
C ILE A 252 -26.93 -2.13 -5.86
N ASN A 253 -26.72 -1.84 -7.15
CA ASN A 253 -26.57 -2.86 -8.18
C ASN A 253 -25.16 -3.46 -8.15
N LEU A 254 -25.05 -4.77 -8.31
CA LEU A 254 -23.86 -5.56 -8.17
C LEU A 254 -23.39 -6.13 -9.50
N ASP A 255 -22.08 -6.07 -9.74
CA ASP A 255 -21.44 -6.72 -10.89
C ASP A 255 -21.21 -8.21 -10.59
N ILE A 256 -22.26 -9.01 -10.74
CA ILE A 256 -22.26 -10.46 -10.54
C ILE A 256 -22.82 -11.18 -11.76
N SER A 257 -22.27 -12.35 -12.07
CA SER A 257 -22.69 -13.17 -13.21
C SER A 257 -24.06 -13.83 -12.98
N GLY A 258 -24.32 -14.29 -11.76
CA GLY A 258 -25.59 -14.91 -11.35
C GLY A 258 -26.53 -13.91 -10.68
N THR A 259 -27.50 -14.45 -9.94
CA THR A 259 -28.42 -13.69 -9.07
C THR A 259 -28.26 -14.13 -7.63
N ILE A 260 -28.70 -13.29 -6.70
CA ILE A 260 -28.78 -13.60 -5.27
C ILE A 260 -30.24 -13.49 -4.82
N THR A 261 -30.58 -14.21 -3.75
CA THR A 261 -31.82 -14.03 -3.00
C THR A 261 -31.48 -13.44 -1.66
N THR A 262 -32.06 -12.31 -1.32
CA THR A 262 -31.86 -11.61 -0.04
C THR A 262 -33.01 -11.92 0.91
N THR A 263 -32.71 -11.94 2.21
CA THR A 263 -33.67 -12.15 3.30
C THR A 263 -33.61 -10.97 4.27
N ALA A 264 -34.45 -10.97 5.30
CA ALA A 264 -34.41 -9.95 6.35
C ALA A 264 -33.07 -9.98 7.16
N THR A 265 -32.29 -11.06 7.05
CA THR A 265 -31.00 -11.21 7.70
C THR A 265 -29.82 -10.99 6.74
N THR A 266 -30.08 -10.62 5.51
CA THR A 266 -29.03 -10.26 4.54
C THR A 266 -28.46 -8.87 4.86
N CYS A 267 -27.12 -8.78 4.77
CA CYS A 267 -26.36 -7.55 4.99
C CYS A 267 -25.46 -7.27 3.79
N ILE A 268 -25.29 -6.00 3.43
CA ILE A 268 -24.24 -5.52 2.52
C ILE A 268 -23.15 -4.84 3.34
N SER A 269 -21.89 -5.08 2.98
CA SER A 269 -20.70 -4.50 3.65
C SER A 269 -19.76 -3.96 2.61
N THR A 270 -19.23 -2.74 2.82
CA THR A 270 -18.06 -2.25 2.10
C THR A 270 -16.85 -3.06 2.52
N MET A 271 -16.04 -3.43 1.57
CA MET A 271 -14.83 -4.24 1.74
C MET A 271 -13.65 -3.55 1.06
N PRO A 272 -12.42 -3.96 1.31
CA PRO A 272 -11.29 -3.45 0.57
C PRO A 272 -11.52 -3.46 -0.93
N TRP A 273 -11.08 -2.40 -1.60
CA TRP A 273 -11.25 -2.26 -3.03
C TRP A 273 -10.49 -3.35 -3.81
N HIS A 274 -10.99 -3.70 -4.99
CA HIS A 274 -10.17 -4.38 -5.96
C HIS A 274 -8.91 -3.53 -6.25
N SER A 275 -7.81 -4.19 -6.51
CA SER A 275 -6.58 -3.50 -6.93
C SER A 275 -6.82 -2.72 -8.23
N GLY A 276 -6.06 -1.64 -8.43
CA GLY A 276 -6.18 -0.81 -9.62
C GLY A 276 -7.41 0.11 -9.63
N ALA A 277 -8.12 0.24 -8.53
CA ALA A 277 -9.26 1.15 -8.43
C ALA A 277 -8.88 2.60 -8.78
N THR A 278 -7.66 3.02 -8.47
CA THR A 278 -7.15 4.35 -8.80
C THR A 278 -6.96 4.61 -10.30
N GLU A 279 -6.93 3.56 -11.14
CA GLU A 279 -6.90 3.72 -12.61
C GLU A 279 -8.21 4.26 -13.16
N ALA A 280 -9.33 3.85 -12.57
CA ALA A 280 -10.67 4.23 -13.01
C ALA A 280 -11.20 5.50 -12.33
N LEU A 281 -10.62 5.91 -11.20
CA LEU A 281 -11.10 7.07 -10.45
C LEU A 281 -10.61 8.39 -11.08
N PRO A 282 -11.50 9.39 -11.28
CA PRO A 282 -11.11 10.69 -11.77
C PRO A 282 -10.03 11.34 -10.90
N GLY A 283 -9.01 11.94 -11.51
CA GLY A 283 -7.93 12.63 -10.80
C GLY A 283 -6.83 11.73 -10.24
N HIS A 284 -6.99 10.43 -10.24
CA HIS A 284 -5.97 9.47 -9.79
C HIS A 284 -5.05 9.07 -10.95
N LYS A 285 -4.32 10.02 -11.51
CA LYS A 285 -3.37 9.76 -12.60
C LYS A 285 -1.96 10.11 -12.14
N ASP A 286 -1.01 9.25 -12.48
CA ASP A 286 0.40 9.56 -12.51
C ASP A 286 0.98 10.10 -11.20
N GLY A 287 0.66 9.46 -10.10
CA GLY A 287 1.12 9.85 -8.76
C GLY A 287 0.47 11.11 -8.22
N CYS A 288 -0.53 11.64 -8.90
CA CYS A 288 -1.34 12.75 -8.44
C CYS A 288 -2.57 12.24 -7.73
N THR A 289 -2.92 12.92 -6.66
CA THR A 289 -4.11 12.65 -5.89
C THR A 289 -4.84 13.96 -5.75
N PHE A 290 -6.05 14.03 -6.20
CA PHE A 290 -6.85 15.26 -6.13
C PHE A 290 -8.25 14.97 -5.64
N SER A 291 -8.47 13.82 -5.05
CA SER A 291 -9.79 13.43 -4.62
C SER A 291 -9.85 13.41 -3.09
N LEU A 292 -10.25 14.52 -2.54
CA LEU A 292 -10.80 14.54 -1.19
C LEU A 292 -12.18 13.89 -1.25
N THR A 293 -12.25 12.59 -1.03
CA THR A 293 -13.50 11.84 -1.08
C THR A 293 -13.99 11.47 0.30
N ALA A 294 -13.63 12.26 1.29
CA ALA A 294 -13.98 12.02 2.69
C ALA A 294 -13.60 10.61 3.16
N GLY A 295 -12.40 10.17 2.80
CA GLY A 295 -11.85 8.88 3.20
C GLY A 295 -12.46 7.67 2.51
N LYS A 296 -13.05 7.81 1.33
CA LYS A 296 -13.79 6.72 0.67
C LYS A 296 -13.07 6.07 -0.50
N THR A 297 -12.02 6.65 -1.05
CA THR A 297 -11.32 6.14 -2.23
C THR A 297 -9.85 5.85 -1.97
N PRO A 298 -9.25 4.86 -2.63
CA PRO A 298 -7.81 4.61 -2.57
C PRO A 298 -6.96 5.82 -2.97
N LEU A 299 -5.71 5.81 -2.58
CA LEU A 299 -4.70 6.84 -2.86
C LEU A 299 -3.63 6.27 -3.80
N ARG A 300 -3.07 7.11 -4.68
CA ARG A 300 -1.90 6.78 -5.48
C ARG A 300 -0.75 7.73 -5.16
N VAL A 301 0.42 7.15 -4.86
CA VAL A 301 1.65 7.90 -4.60
C VAL A 301 2.74 7.42 -5.54
N ALA A 302 3.25 8.30 -6.40
CA ALA A 302 4.30 7.99 -7.38
C ALA A 302 4.01 6.68 -8.14
N GLY A 303 2.80 6.55 -8.68
CA GLY A 303 2.36 5.37 -9.43
C GLY A 303 1.89 4.18 -8.58
N VAL A 304 2.15 4.16 -7.28
CA VAL A 304 1.82 3.05 -6.38
C VAL A 304 0.49 3.30 -5.68
N GLU A 305 -0.44 2.36 -5.81
CA GLU A 305 -1.74 2.41 -5.13
C GLU A 305 -1.59 1.96 -3.67
N VAL A 306 -2.08 2.77 -2.73
CA VAL A 306 -2.06 2.54 -1.29
C VAL A 306 -3.36 3.03 -0.64
N LEU A 307 -3.57 2.76 0.64
CA LEU A 307 -4.77 3.15 1.38
C LEU A 307 -6.05 2.69 0.65
N ASP A 308 -6.09 1.42 0.26
CA ASP A 308 -7.16 0.78 -0.50
C ASP A 308 -8.30 0.22 0.37
N GLY A 309 -8.28 0.54 1.65
CA GLY A 309 -9.24 0.06 2.64
C GLY A 309 -8.78 -1.18 3.40
N SER A 310 -7.56 -1.66 3.15
CA SER A 310 -6.91 -2.76 3.88
C SER A 310 -5.52 -2.36 4.39
N TYR A 311 -5.10 -3.02 5.46
CA TYR A 311 -3.70 -2.96 5.86
C TYR A 311 -2.83 -3.72 4.88
N THR A 312 -1.74 -3.10 4.44
CA THR A 312 -0.64 -3.82 3.81
C THR A 312 0.17 -4.51 4.89
N ILE A 313 0.22 -5.85 4.86
CA ILE A 313 0.89 -6.65 5.88
C ILE A 313 2.21 -7.21 5.38
N GLY A 314 3.20 -7.27 6.29
CA GLY A 314 4.54 -7.72 6.00
C GLY A 314 5.16 -8.53 7.15
N LEU A 315 6.40 -8.97 6.92
CA LEU A 315 7.24 -9.69 7.89
C LEU A 315 8.56 -8.97 8.14
N ASP A 316 8.69 -7.73 7.69
CA ASP A 316 9.85 -6.87 7.90
C ASP A 316 9.39 -5.43 8.19
N PRO A 317 9.71 -4.92 9.39
CA PRO A 317 10.37 -5.55 10.53
C PRO A 317 9.46 -6.52 11.32
N LEU A 318 10.04 -7.23 12.28
CA LEU A 318 9.31 -7.90 13.35
C LEU A 318 9.57 -7.20 14.68
N TYR A 319 8.61 -7.29 15.59
CA TYR A 319 8.67 -6.71 16.93
C TYR A 319 8.62 -7.83 17.95
N ASP A 320 9.62 -7.88 18.85
CA ASP A 320 9.48 -8.65 20.09
C ASP A 320 8.86 -7.74 21.15
N THR A 321 7.74 -8.19 21.73
CA THR A 321 7.00 -7.40 22.70
C THR A 321 6.90 -8.11 24.03
N THR A 322 7.21 -7.38 25.10
CA THR A 322 7.11 -7.86 26.48
C THR A 322 6.29 -6.89 27.32
N ALA A 323 5.61 -7.38 28.34
CA ALA A 323 4.86 -6.53 29.25
C ALA A 323 5.83 -5.62 30.04
N ASN A 324 5.51 -4.34 30.14
CA ASN A 324 6.28 -3.37 30.91
C ASN A 324 5.68 -3.23 32.33
N GLU A 325 6.50 -3.26 33.36
CA GLU A 325 6.06 -3.14 34.77
C GLU A 325 5.36 -1.81 35.07
N ALA A 326 5.76 -0.74 34.37
CA ALA A 326 5.13 0.58 34.50
C ALA A 326 3.85 0.73 33.68
N GLY A 327 3.44 -0.30 32.95
CA GLY A 327 2.29 -0.34 32.09
C GLY A 327 2.62 -0.26 30.59
N GLY A 328 1.75 -0.78 29.74
CA GLY A 328 1.98 -0.91 28.32
C GLY A 328 2.94 -2.06 27.97
N PHE A 329 3.59 -1.97 26.82
CA PHE A 329 4.48 -3.00 26.31
C PHE A 329 5.79 -2.40 25.81
N ASP A 330 6.87 -3.10 26.07
CA ASP A 330 8.18 -2.81 25.46
C ASP A 330 8.22 -3.46 24.08
N TYR A 331 8.81 -2.74 23.13
CA TYR A 331 9.04 -3.20 21.76
C TYR A 331 10.52 -3.21 21.48
N THR A 332 11.07 -4.35 21.08
CA THR A 332 12.41 -4.46 20.47
C THR A 332 12.22 -4.77 18.99
N VAL A 333 12.86 -4.00 18.12
CA VAL A 333 12.63 -4.01 16.67
C VAL A 333 13.74 -4.74 15.95
N TYR A 334 13.38 -5.77 15.19
CA TYR A 334 14.28 -6.61 14.40
C TYR A 334 13.95 -6.48 12.92
N GLN A 335 14.97 -6.47 12.05
CA GLN A 335 14.80 -6.35 10.61
C GLN A 335 15.47 -7.50 9.83
N CYS A 336 14.77 -8.01 8.82
CA CYS A 336 15.31 -8.94 7.84
C CYS A 336 15.11 -8.37 6.43
N ARG A 337 16.17 -7.84 5.82
CA ARG A 337 16.13 -7.23 4.49
C ARG A 337 16.21 -8.22 3.34
N ASP A 338 16.40 -9.50 3.62
CA ASP A 338 16.46 -10.58 2.63
C ASP A 338 15.12 -11.30 2.55
N SER A 339 14.39 -11.13 1.44
CA SER A 339 13.07 -11.75 1.25
C SER A 339 13.09 -13.28 1.33
N GLN A 340 14.23 -13.93 1.00
CA GLN A 340 14.37 -15.38 1.13
C GLN A 340 14.34 -15.85 2.58
N LYS A 341 14.74 -14.99 3.51
CA LYS A 341 14.90 -15.26 4.94
C LYS A 341 13.72 -14.82 5.80
N LEU A 342 12.75 -14.13 5.19
CA LEU A 342 11.55 -13.68 5.91
C LEU A 342 10.82 -14.86 6.56
N SER A 343 10.47 -14.69 7.81
CA SER A 343 9.84 -15.68 8.69
C SER A 343 8.78 -15.02 9.57
N GLY A 344 7.81 -15.82 10.05
CA GLY A 344 6.87 -15.40 11.09
C GLY A 344 7.48 -15.39 12.50
N SER A 345 8.77 -15.68 12.63
CA SER A 345 9.50 -15.71 13.90
C SER A 345 10.80 -14.94 13.74
N ILE A 346 11.29 -14.33 14.81
CA ILE A 346 12.61 -13.71 14.87
C ILE A 346 13.66 -14.83 14.90
N THR A 347 14.35 -15.02 13.78
CA THR A 347 15.44 -15.98 13.59
C THR A 347 16.78 -15.26 13.61
N ALA A 348 17.89 -15.98 13.47
CA ALA A 348 19.22 -15.41 13.34
C ALA A 348 19.40 -14.53 12.07
N ASP A 349 18.49 -14.61 11.11
CA ASP A 349 18.48 -13.76 9.93
C ASP A 349 17.84 -12.38 10.18
N TYR A 350 17.24 -12.17 11.35
CA TYR A 350 16.70 -10.87 11.78
C TYR A 350 17.72 -10.15 12.65
N GLU A 351 18.22 -9.04 12.13
CA GLU A 351 19.18 -8.18 12.82
C GLU A 351 18.46 -7.27 13.83
N ASP A 352 19.01 -7.14 15.04
CA ASP A 352 18.55 -6.14 16.00
C ASP A 352 18.88 -4.74 15.46
N THR A 353 17.85 -3.92 15.32
CA THR A 353 17.98 -2.55 14.79
C THR A 353 18.52 -1.57 15.82
N GLY A 354 18.61 -1.97 17.09
CA GLY A 354 18.92 -1.11 18.23
C GLY A 354 17.78 -0.17 18.63
N ILE A 355 16.57 -0.35 18.03
CA ILE A 355 15.39 0.41 18.43
C ILE A 355 14.64 -0.35 19.52
N VAL A 356 14.49 0.31 20.67
CA VAL A 356 13.67 -0.13 21.77
C VAL A 356 12.70 1.02 22.13
N TYR A 357 11.42 0.68 22.31
CA TYR A 357 10.43 1.59 22.87
C TYR A 357 9.90 0.98 24.16
N SER A 358 10.00 1.70 25.27
CA SER A 358 9.57 1.20 26.59
C SER A 358 8.17 1.72 26.93
N GLY A 359 7.28 0.82 27.33
CA GLY A 359 5.96 1.18 27.84
C GLY A 359 5.02 1.74 26.78
N MET A 360 5.02 1.25 25.54
CA MET A 360 4.05 1.65 24.52
C MET A 360 2.63 1.34 25.01
N PRO A 361 1.74 2.34 25.15
CA PRO A 361 0.37 2.09 25.54
C PRO A 361 -0.38 1.23 24.51
N SER A 362 -1.25 0.35 24.97
CA SER A 362 -2.14 -0.38 24.09
C SER A 362 -3.13 0.54 23.37
N GLY A 363 -3.51 0.19 22.14
CA GLY A 363 -4.43 0.97 21.33
C GLY A 363 -3.75 2.03 20.47
N TRP A 364 -4.55 2.98 19.93
CA TRP A 364 -4.07 4.01 19.02
C TRP A 364 -3.32 5.13 19.74
N ASN A 365 -2.08 5.37 19.34
CA ASN A 365 -1.19 6.40 19.86
C ASN A 365 -0.68 7.23 18.70
N TYR A 366 -1.06 8.51 18.63
CA TYR A 366 -0.57 9.39 17.56
C TYR A 366 0.93 9.61 17.66
N VAL A 367 1.62 9.49 16.54
CA VAL A 367 3.08 9.61 16.49
C VAL A 367 3.48 11.08 16.38
N LYS A 368 4.30 11.52 17.35
CA LYS A 368 4.90 12.85 17.38
C LYS A 368 6.26 12.89 16.69
N ALA A 369 7.05 11.84 16.82
CA ALA A 369 8.35 11.72 16.18
C ALA A 369 8.68 10.25 15.92
N PHE A 370 9.44 10.00 14.85
CA PHE A 370 10.03 8.70 14.53
C PHE A 370 11.51 8.64 14.88
N ILE A 371 11.97 7.45 15.25
CA ILE A 371 13.38 7.08 15.25
C ILE A 371 13.67 6.26 13.99
N LYS A 372 14.85 6.41 13.43
CA LYS A 372 15.32 5.63 12.29
C LYS A 372 16.54 4.80 12.69
N SER A 373 16.49 3.51 12.43
CA SER A 373 17.65 2.63 12.62
C SER A 373 18.71 2.84 11.53
N LYS A 374 19.91 2.31 11.75
CA LYS A 374 20.95 2.22 10.71
C LYS A 374 20.49 1.37 9.52
N LEU A 375 19.63 0.39 9.75
CA LEU A 375 19.06 -0.48 8.74
C LEU A 375 17.86 0.15 8.03
N GLY A 376 17.42 1.33 8.50
CA GLY A 376 16.39 2.14 7.86
C GLY A 376 14.97 1.94 8.33
N VAL A 377 14.74 1.12 9.35
CA VAL A 377 13.42 1.01 9.97
C VAL A 377 13.00 2.34 10.58
N LEU A 378 11.77 2.75 10.33
CA LEU A 378 11.09 3.83 11.05
C LEU A 378 10.17 3.23 12.11
N PHE A 379 10.35 3.67 13.35
CA PHE A 379 9.52 3.26 14.47
C PHE A 379 9.15 4.50 15.32
N PRO A 380 8.02 4.55 16.01
CA PRO A 380 7.70 5.66 16.90
C PRO A 380 8.81 5.90 17.93
N LYS A 381 9.29 7.14 18.02
CA LYS A 381 10.20 7.61 19.07
C LYS A 381 9.44 8.29 20.19
N LEU A 382 8.44 9.08 19.81
CA LEU A 382 7.58 9.83 20.71
C LEU A 382 6.15 9.72 20.22
N ILE A 383 5.24 9.49 21.16
CA ILE A 383 3.79 9.58 20.98
C ILE A 383 3.26 10.85 21.66
N GLY A 384 1.99 11.20 21.46
CA GLY A 384 1.36 12.38 22.07
C GLY A 384 0.98 13.45 21.06
N GLY A 385 0.91 13.11 19.77
CA GLY A 385 0.26 13.92 18.74
C GLY A 385 -1.25 13.78 18.77
N SER A 386 -1.90 14.21 17.69
CA SER A 386 -3.35 14.10 17.47
C SER A 386 -3.62 13.88 15.97
N SER A 387 -4.88 13.68 15.61
CA SER A 387 -5.31 13.63 14.19
C SER A 387 -5.12 14.96 13.44
N THR A 388 -4.64 16.01 14.11
CA THR A 388 -4.42 17.34 13.51
C THR A 388 -3.01 17.86 13.70
N THR A 389 -2.12 17.12 14.37
CA THR A 389 -0.75 17.57 14.68
C THR A 389 0.29 16.53 14.29
N TYR A 390 1.51 17.00 13.98
CA TYR A 390 2.67 16.20 13.60
C TYR A 390 2.40 15.32 12.36
N PHE A 391 2.59 14.00 12.47
CA PHE A 391 2.35 13.07 11.36
C PHE A 391 0.87 12.74 11.14
N LYS A 392 -0.03 13.17 12.04
CA LYS A 392 -1.47 12.87 12.04
C LYS A 392 -1.82 11.40 11.82
N SER A 393 -0.83 10.52 11.88
CA SER A 393 -0.92 9.07 11.76
C SER A 393 -0.68 8.45 13.13
N ALA A 394 -1.33 7.32 13.40
CA ALA A 394 -1.21 6.66 14.69
C ALA A 394 -0.56 5.28 14.60
N PHE A 395 0.11 4.89 15.68
CA PHE A 395 0.61 3.53 15.90
C PHE A 395 -0.32 2.82 16.89
N TYR A 396 -0.78 1.63 16.53
CA TYR A 396 -1.59 0.80 17.44
C TYR A 396 -0.69 -0.12 18.24
N GLY A 397 -0.52 0.19 19.53
CA GLY A 397 0.26 -0.61 20.48
C GLY A 397 -0.45 -1.90 20.87
N THR A 398 0.33 -2.97 21.06
CA THR A 398 -0.19 -4.29 21.47
C THR A 398 -0.75 -4.30 22.88
N ASN A 399 -1.62 -5.27 23.14
CA ASN A 399 -2.13 -5.60 24.48
C ASN A 399 -1.64 -6.97 24.98
N SER A 400 -0.67 -7.59 24.29
CA SER A 400 -0.13 -8.88 24.67
C SER A 400 1.32 -9.05 24.22
N ALA A 401 2.09 -9.82 24.97
CA ALA A 401 3.48 -10.16 24.67
C ALA A 401 3.62 -11.12 23.48
N GLY A 402 4.80 -11.15 22.87
CA GLY A 402 5.21 -12.05 21.81
C GLY A 402 5.55 -11.34 20.50
N VAL A 403 5.82 -12.12 19.45
CA VAL A 403 6.22 -11.57 18.16
C VAL A 403 5.04 -10.90 17.45
N ARG A 404 5.26 -9.66 16.99
CA ARG A 404 4.31 -8.86 16.20
C ARG A 404 4.91 -8.51 14.85
N CYS A 405 4.04 -8.23 13.88
CA CYS A 405 4.44 -7.79 12.56
C CYS A 405 3.69 -6.51 12.13
N PRO A 406 4.26 -5.73 11.19
CA PRO A 406 3.64 -4.49 10.77
C PRO A 406 2.40 -4.74 9.92
N TRP A 407 1.31 -4.06 10.26
CA TRP A 407 0.15 -3.85 9.43
C TRP A 407 0.11 -2.36 9.07
N ARG A 408 0.59 -2.02 7.89
CA ARG A 408 0.91 -0.65 7.46
C ARG A 408 -0.27 0.08 6.87
N PHE A 409 -0.19 1.42 6.93
CA PHE A 409 -1.13 2.41 6.42
C PHE A 409 -2.41 2.46 7.24
N ALA A 410 -3.49 1.85 6.75
CA ALA A 410 -4.77 1.85 7.43
C ALA A 410 -5.75 0.91 6.73
N ASN A 411 -6.87 0.66 7.38
CA ASN A 411 -8.04 0.08 6.77
C ASN A 411 -9.17 1.12 6.68
N LEU A 412 -10.25 0.76 6.01
CA LEU A 412 -11.43 1.62 5.78
C LEU A 412 -12.22 2.00 7.05
N ASN A 413 -11.75 1.59 8.24
CA ASN A 413 -12.38 1.88 9.53
C ASN A 413 -11.51 2.75 10.46
N ASN A 414 -10.32 3.15 10.04
CA ASN A 414 -9.38 3.83 10.93
C ASN A 414 -9.59 5.35 11.04
N GLY A 415 -10.27 5.96 10.05
CA GLY A 415 -10.57 7.40 10.09
C GLY A 415 -9.33 8.24 10.34
N GLY A 416 -9.38 9.10 11.33
CA GLY A 416 -8.29 10.00 11.70
C GLY A 416 -7.01 9.32 12.23
N ASN A 417 -7.04 8.02 12.54
CA ASN A 417 -5.82 7.27 12.93
C ASN A 417 -5.00 6.81 11.72
N ALA A 418 -5.60 6.87 10.53
CA ALA A 418 -5.00 6.44 9.28
C ALA A 418 -3.94 7.40 8.75
N GLY A 419 -3.14 6.93 7.80
CA GLY A 419 -2.19 7.75 7.05
C GLY A 419 -1.03 6.93 6.50
N LEU A 420 -0.19 7.56 5.69
CA LEU A 420 0.98 6.90 5.08
C LEU A 420 2.05 6.49 6.12
N ALA A 421 2.01 7.07 7.32
CA ALA A 421 2.89 6.71 8.43
C ALA A 421 2.17 5.88 9.51
N ALA A 422 0.89 5.54 9.31
CA ALA A 422 0.12 4.77 10.27
C ALA A 422 0.51 3.29 10.25
N GLU A 423 0.44 2.67 11.43
CA GLU A 423 0.77 1.26 11.59
C GLU A 423 -0.03 0.63 12.73
N ASN A 424 -0.43 -0.61 12.55
CA ASN A 424 -0.92 -1.45 13.60
C ASN A 424 0.14 -2.51 13.95
N GLY A 425 0.82 -2.32 15.09
CA GLY A 425 1.87 -3.18 15.64
C GLY A 425 1.36 -4.23 16.63
N ASN A 426 0.06 -4.54 16.63
CA ASN A 426 -0.55 -5.49 17.57
C ASN A 426 -0.66 -6.92 17.03
N ASN A 427 -0.51 -7.13 15.74
CA ASN A 427 -0.85 -8.41 15.13
C ASN A 427 0.34 -9.35 15.08
N ALA A 428 0.11 -10.60 15.49
CA ALA A 428 1.08 -11.67 15.27
C ALA A 428 1.15 -12.05 13.77
N PRO A 429 2.28 -12.59 13.28
CA PRO A 429 2.45 -12.98 11.88
C PRO A 429 1.41 -13.97 11.35
N GLY A 430 0.80 -14.76 12.24
CA GLY A 430 -0.28 -15.71 11.91
C GLY A 430 -1.69 -15.10 11.93
N ASN A 431 -1.85 -13.86 12.37
CA ASN A 431 -3.17 -13.24 12.43
C ASN A 431 -3.70 -12.89 11.04
N SER A 432 -5.00 -13.11 10.85
CA SER A 432 -5.71 -12.76 9.62
C SER A 432 -7.05 -12.11 9.94
N ASN A 433 -7.47 -11.20 9.10
CA ASN A 433 -8.76 -10.53 9.22
C ASN A 433 -9.24 -10.06 7.85
N TRP A 434 -10.50 -9.62 7.75
CA TRP A 434 -11.08 -9.04 6.54
C TRP A 434 -10.24 -7.90 5.95
N ASN A 435 -9.51 -7.18 6.78
CA ASN A 435 -8.70 -6.01 6.44
C ASN A 435 -7.19 -6.28 6.34
N SER A 436 -6.75 -7.54 6.45
CA SER A 436 -5.34 -7.91 6.25
C SER A 436 -5.10 -8.33 4.81
N ARG A 437 -4.11 -7.71 4.14
CA ARG A 437 -3.81 -7.91 2.72
C ARG A 437 -2.31 -7.99 2.49
N PRO A 438 -1.75 -9.19 2.27
CA PRO A 438 -0.36 -9.33 1.87
C PRO A 438 -0.09 -8.62 0.55
N ARG A 439 1.08 -8.00 0.41
CA ARG A 439 1.52 -7.34 -0.81
C ARG A 439 2.91 -7.83 -1.17
N ILE A 440 3.12 -8.12 -2.45
CA ILE A 440 4.36 -8.70 -2.93
C ILE A 440 5.52 -7.70 -2.83
N TYR A 441 6.69 -8.20 -2.50
CA TYR A 441 7.99 -7.55 -2.63
C TYR A 441 8.97 -8.54 -3.25
N VAL A 442 9.89 -8.05 -4.07
CA VAL A 442 10.94 -8.87 -4.64
C VAL A 442 12.28 -8.38 -4.15
N PHE A 443 13.03 -9.27 -3.52
CA PHE A 443 14.43 -9.01 -3.24
C PHE A 443 15.26 -9.26 -4.49
N MET A 444 16.01 -8.26 -4.93
CA MET A 444 16.97 -8.40 -6.03
C MET A 444 18.39 -8.26 -5.56
N LYS A 445 19.25 -9.12 -6.11
CA LYS A 445 20.68 -8.83 -6.12
C LYS A 445 20.93 -7.57 -6.96
N ALA A 446 21.79 -6.68 -6.48
CA ALA A 446 22.27 -5.57 -7.30
C ALA A 446 23.07 -6.15 -8.48
N GLY A 447 22.40 -6.37 -9.62
CA GLY A 447 22.97 -6.99 -10.80
C GLY A 447 23.11 -6.01 -11.96
N GLU A 448 24.11 -6.20 -12.80
CA GLU A 448 24.37 -5.41 -14.03
C GLU A 448 23.23 -5.53 -15.06
N ASN A 449 22.41 -6.58 -14.98
CA ASN A 449 21.39 -6.90 -15.98
C ASN A 449 20.22 -5.91 -16.00
N LEU A 450 19.86 -5.30 -14.88
CA LEU A 450 18.77 -4.33 -14.83
C LEU A 450 19.13 -3.03 -15.58
N LEU A 451 20.38 -2.59 -15.48
CA LEU A 451 20.90 -1.45 -16.26
C LEU A 451 20.86 -1.75 -17.77
N LYS A 452 21.15 -2.99 -18.18
CA LYS A 452 21.04 -3.41 -19.58
C LYS A 452 19.59 -3.34 -20.08
N CYS A 453 18.62 -3.80 -19.30
CA CYS A 453 17.19 -3.72 -19.65
C CYS A 453 16.71 -2.27 -19.81
N VAL A 454 17.04 -1.40 -18.86
CA VAL A 454 16.69 0.02 -18.95
C VAL A 454 17.36 0.71 -20.15
N CYS A 455 18.63 0.38 -20.44
CA CYS A 455 19.33 0.90 -21.60
C CYS A 455 18.76 0.37 -22.94
N ILE A 456 18.34 -0.88 -23.00
CA ILE A 456 17.74 -1.48 -24.21
C ILE A 456 16.38 -0.83 -24.52
N SER A 457 15.53 -0.61 -23.53
CA SER A 457 14.24 0.06 -23.72
C SER A 457 14.40 1.53 -24.11
N ALA A 458 15.40 2.23 -23.57
CA ALA A 458 15.72 3.58 -23.99
C ALA A 458 16.24 3.63 -25.46
N HIS A 459 16.94 2.61 -25.91
CA HIS A 459 17.39 2.49 -27.31
C HIS A 459 16.24 2.15 -28.27
N LYS A 460 15.33 1.27 -27.90
CA LYS A 460 14.15 0.94 -28.71
C LYS A 460 13.22 2.14 -28.92
N ARG A 461 13.12 3.04 -27.94
CA ARG A 461 12.35 4.31 -28.07
C ARG A 461 12.98 5.35 -29.02
N LYS A 462 14.26 5.21 -29.40
CA LYS A 462 14.89 6.10 -30.40
C LYS A 462 14.36 5.96 -31.82
N SER A 463 13.58 4.92 -32.12
CA SER A 463 12.95 4.76 -33.45
C SER A 463 11.68 5.61 -33.62
N VAL A 464 11.11 6.18 -32.57
CA VAL A 464 10.06 7.19 -32.65
C VAL A 464 10.74 8.55 -32.62
N LYS A 465 10.64 9.33 -33.70
CA LYS A 465 11.20 10.69 -33.78
C LYS A 465 10.84 11.47 -32.51
N PRO A 466 11.83 11.93 -31.72
CA PRO A 466 11.52 12.72 -30.53
C PRO A 466 10.93 14.05 -30.94
N GLU A 467 9.72 14.37 -30.50
CA GLU A 467 9.34 15.78 -30.40
C GLU A 467 10.35 16.48 -29.48
N ALA A 468 10.93 17.56 -29.96
CA ALA A 468 11.93 18.33 -29.24
C ALA A 468 11.41 18.66 -27.83
N GLY A 469 12.09 18.16 -26.80
CA GLY A 469 11.84 18.46 -25.41
C GLY A 469 11.35 17.31 -24.51
N LYS A 470 11.07 16.13 -25.04
CA LYS A 470 10.69 14.96 -24.24
C LYS A 470 11.76 13.89 -24.27
N LEU A 471 12.36 13.63 -23.13
CA LEU A 471 13.17 12.45 -22.81
C LEU A 471 14.57 12.31 -23.43
N ALA A 472 15.27 13.39 -23.68
CA ALA A 472 16.73 13.33 -23.78
C ALA A 472 17.43 12.94 -22.47
N CYS A 473 16.69 12.64 -21.40
CA CYS A 473 17.25 12.51 -20.05
C CYS A 473 17.20 11.11 -19.45
N ILE A 474 16.84 10.07 -20.21
CA ILE A 474 17.19 8.69 -19.82
C ILE A 474 18.56 8.30 -20.41
N THR A 475 19.16 9.13 -21.24
CA THR A 475 20.58 9.22 -21.23
C THR A 475 20.94 9.93 -19.92
N VAL A 476 20.64 9.33 -18.79
CA VAL A 476 21.43 9.52 -17.62
C VAL A 476 22.82 9.25 -18.13
N GLY A 477 23.61 10.27 -18.31
CA GLY A 477 25.03 10.18 -18.57
C GLY A 477 25.73 9.61 -17.33
N TYR A 478 25.31 8.47 -16.89
CA TYR A 478 26.16 7.47 -16.33
C TYR A 478 26.83 6.88 -17.55
N ALA A 479 27.84 7.59 -18.04
CA ALA A 479 28.95 6.95 -18.61
C ALA A 479 29.13 5.69 -17.78
N CYS A 480 28.93 4.54 -18.36
CA CYS A 480 29.65 3.36 -17.95
C CYS A 480 31.09 3.85 -17.90
N GLY A 481 31.54 4.27 -16.71
CA GLY A 481 32.92 4.58 -16.49
C GLY A 481 33.68 3.35 -16.94
N LYS A 482 34.63 3.60 -17.80
CA LYS A 482 35.66 2.64 -18.19
C LYS A 482 36.21 1.95 -16.95
#